data_dd3c709a1ec2a980b01e1d2fc8b005c4
#
_entry.id   dd3c709a1ec2a980b01e1d2fc8b005c4
#
_cell.length_a   1.000
_cell.length_b   1.000
_cell.length_c   1.000
_cell.angle_alpha   90.00
_cell.angle_beta   90.00
_cell.angle_gamma   90.00
#
_symmetry.space_group_name_H-M   'P 1'
#
loop_
_entity.id
_entity.type
_entity.pdbx_description
1 polymer ?
#
loop_
_entity_poly.entity_id
_entity_poly.type
_entity_poly.pdbx_seq_one_letter_code
_entity_poly.pdbx_strand_id
1 'polypeptide(L)'
;IGGDAWSSRILLEEMGLRVIAQWSGDGTIAELENTPKAKLNVLHCYRSMNYISRHMEEKYGVPWVEYNFFGPTMIEKSLREIASHFDDTIKAKAEEVIAKYKPLMQAVIDKYKPRLQGKKVMLYVGGLRPRHVIGAYEDLGMDVVGTGYEFGHNDDYQRTTHYIKASTLI
;
A
#
# COMPACT_ATOMS: atom_id res chain seq x y z
N ILE A 1 -8.85 -6.30 -4.17
CA ILE A 1 -9.31 -7.62 -4.46
C ILE A 1 -9.29 -8.42 -3.16
N GLY A 2 -10.18 -9.43 -2.96
CA GLY A 2 -10.49 -10.04 -1.67
C GLY A 2 -9.29 -10.41 -0.80
N GLY A 3 -8.28 -11.10 -1.34
CA GLY A 3 -7.11 -11.53 -0.56
C GLY A 3 -6.23 -10.39 -0.06
N ASP A 4 -6.04 -9.35 -0.87
CA ASP A 4 -5.24 -8.17 -0.48
C ASP A 4 -5.95 -7.41 0.67
N ALA A 5 -7.27 -7.26 0.57
CA ALA A 5 -8.06 -6.60 1.60
C ALA A 5 -8.08 -7.39 2.90
N TRP A 6 -8.22 -8.71 2.82
CA TRP A 6 -8.18 -9.60 3.98
C TRP A 6 -6.83 -9.54 4.71
N SER A 7 -5.71 -9.66 4.00
CA SER A 7 -4.38 -9.58 4.62
C SER A 7 -4.09 -8.20 5.20
N SER A 8 -4.57 -7.14 4.55
CA SER A 8 -4.45 -5.78 5.07
C SER A 8 -5.24 -5.60 6.36
N ARG A 9 -6.45 -6.16 6.42
CA ARG A 9 -7.31 -6.11 7.61
C ARG A 9 -6.61 -6.71 8.82
N ILE A 10 -5.94 -7.87 8.67
CA ILE A 10 -5.21 -8.51 9.76
C ILE A 10 -4.18 -7.55 10.38
N LEU A 11 -3.35 -6.90 9.56
CA LEU A 11 -2.33 -5.99 10.05
C LEU A 11 -2.93 -4.76 10.74
N LEU A 12 -4.00 -4.20 10.19
CA LEU A 12 -4.68 -3.05 10.77
C LEU A 12 -5.35 -3.39 12.10
N GLU A 13 -5.98 -4.55 12.21
CA GLU A 13 -6.61 -5.00 13.45
C GLU A 13 -5.57 -5.34 14.52
N GLU A 14 -4.43 -5.92 14.17
CA GLU A 14 -3.31 -6.13 15.10
C GLU A 14 -2.73 -4.81 15.64
N MET A 15 -2.76 -3.73 14.85
CA MET A 15 -2.43 -2.39 15.33
C MET A 15 -3.48 -1.81 16.31
N GLY A 16 -4.59 -2.52 16.55
CA GLY A 16 -5.69 -2.06 17.38
C GLY A 16 -6.72 -1.18 16.65
N LEU A 17 -6.65 -1.10 15.33
CA LEU A 17 -7.64 -0.42 14.53
C LEU A 17 -8.84 -1.34 14.26
N ARG A 18 -10.02 -0.76 14.24
CA ARG A 18 -11.24 -1.46 13.84
C ARG A 18 -11.55 -1.14 12.38
N VAL A 19 -11.54 -2.12 11.50
CA VAL A 19 -11.98 -1.98 10.12
C VAL A 19 -13.51 -1.95 10.10
N ILE A 20 -14.08 -0.79 9.79
CA ILE A 20 -15.54 -0.56 9.81
C ILE A 20 -16.20 -1.06 8.54
N ALA A 21 -15.54 -0.90 7.40
CA ALA A 21 -16.05 -1.31 6.11
C ALA A 21 -14.91 -1.71 5.19
N GLN A 22 -15.18 -2.68 4.33
CA GLN A 22 -14.27 -3.12 3.28
C GLN A 22 -14.96 -2.96 1.93
N TRP A 23 -14.40 -2.08 1.10
CA TRP A 23 -14.97 -1.79 -0.22
C TRP A 23 -14.39 -2.77 -1.24
N SER A 24 -15.16 -3.79 -1.54
CA SER A 24 -14.99 -5.00 -2.34
C SER A 24 -14.70 -6.25 -1.51
N GLY A 25 -14.71 -7.39 -2.14
CA GLY A 25 -14.55 -8.69 -1.49
C GLY A 25 -15.83 -9.10 -0.75
N ASP A 26 -15.72 -9.28 0.54
CA ASP A 26 -16.78 -9.75 1.45
C ASP A 26 -17.50 -8.62 2.21
N GLY A 27 -17.32 -7.37 1.80
CA GLY A 27 -18.00 -6.23 2.40
C GLY A 27 -19.51 -6.28 2.22
N THR A 28 -20.26 -5.92 3.25
CA THR A 28 -21.72 -5.88 3.26
C THR A 28 -22.26 -4.48 3.03
N ILE A 29 -23.52 -4.36 2.59
CA ILE A 29 -24.19 -3.05 2.43
C ILE A 29 -24.22 -2.29 3.77
N ALA A 30 -24.50 -2.98 4.87
CA ALA A 30 -24.52 -2.36 6.20
C ALA A 30 -23.15 -1.79 6.61
N GLU A 31 -22.04 -2.45 6.24
CA GLU A 31 -20.69 -1.89 6.43
C GLU A 31 -20.46 -0.66 5.56
N LEU A 32 -20.90 -0.70 4.29
CA LEU A 32 -20.78 0.45 3.39
C LEU A 32 -21.54 1.67 3.92
N GLU A 33 -22.73 1.50 4.45
CA GLU A 33 -23.52 2.57 5.10
C GLU A 33 -22.82 3.17 6.32
N ASN A 34 -21.95 2.41 6.98
CA ASN A 34 -21.15 2.88 8.12
C ASN A 34 -19.85 3.57 7.73
N THR A 35 -19.44 3.55 6.45
CA THR A 35 -18.17 4.14 6.00
C THR A 35 -17.99 5.62 6.43
N PRO A 36 -19.02 6.50 6.43
CA PRO A 36 -18.87 7.88 6.90
C PRO A 36 -18.49 8.03 8.38
N LYS A 37 -18.56 6.95 9.17
CA LYS A 37 -18.16 6.94 10.58
C LYS A 37 -16.67 6.60 10.78
N ALA A 38 -15.95 6.31 9.70
CA ALA A 38 -14.52 6.04 9.76
C ALA A 38 -13.73 7.30 10.16
N LYS A 39 -12.62 7.11 10.84
CA LYS A 39 -11.66 8.19 11.13
C LYS A 39 -10.66 8.40 10.00
N LEU A 40 -10.43 7.36 9.19
CA LEU A 40 -9.48 7.36 8.09
C LEU A 40 -9.92 6.36 7.02
N ASN A 41 -9.82 6.74 5.76
CA ASN A 41 -9.92 5.83 4.64
C ASN A 41 -8.51 5.40 4.20
N VAL A 42 -8.27 4.10 4.10
CA VAL A 42 -6.99 3.54 3.63
C VAL A 42 -7.18 2.94 2.22
N LEU A 43 -6.42 3.44 1.25
CA LEU A 43 -6.57 3.09 -0.15
C LEU A 43 -5.41 2.21 -0.61
N HIS A 44 -5.73 0.97 -1.02
CA HIS A 44 -4.76 0.13 -1.71
C HIS A 44 -4.61 0.54 -3.19
N CYS A 45 -5.70 0.93 -3.83
CA CYS A 45 -5.74 1.31 -5.23
C CYS A 45 -6.28 2.73 -5.38
N TYR A 46 -5.36 3.69 -5.49
CA TYR A 46 -5.73 5.09 -5.70
C TYR A 46 -6.67 5.28 -6.89
N ARG A 47 -6.34 4.68 -8.05
CA ARG A 47 -7.12 4.88 -9.27
C ARG A 47 -8.59 4.45 -9.12
N SER A 48 -8.83 3.35 -8.42
CA SER A 48 -10.18 2.84 -8.22
C SER A 48 -10.99 3.62 -7.19
N MET A 49 -10.34 4.23 -6.20
CA MET A 49 -11.01 4.74 -5.00
C MET A 49 -10.80 6.24 -4.74
N ASN A 50 -9.96 6.93 -5.53
CA ASN A 50 -9.67 8.34 -5.25
C ASN A 50 -10.90 9.25 -5.31
N TYR A 51 -11.80 9.01 -6.24
CA TYR A 51 -13.01 9.82 -6.38
C TYR A 51 -13.90 9.74 -5.14
N ILE A 52 -14.23 8.53 -4.71
CA ILE A 52 -15.08 8.35 -3.53
C ILE A 52 -14.40 8.82 -2.26
N SER A 53 -13.07 8.62 -2.13
CA SER A 53 -12.33 9.05 -0.95
C SER A 53 -12.27 10.57 -0.82
N ARG A 54 -12.06 11.28 -1.92
CA ARG A 54 -12.14 12.76 -1.94
C ARG A 54 -13.54 13.25 -1.61
N HIS A 55 -14.57 12.63 -2.18
CA HIS A 55 -15.95 12.97 -1.86
C HIS A 55 -16.27 12.76 -0.37
N MET A 56 -15.75 11.69 0.23
CA MET A 56 -15.92 11.43 1.65
C MET A 56 -15.18 12.43 2.53
N GLU A 57 -13.98 12.84 2.13
CA GLU A 57 -13.23 13.89 2.80
C GLU A 57 -13.98 15.23 2.76
N GLU A 58 -14.45 15.64 1.58
CA GLU A 58 -15.21 16.87 1.40
C GLU A 58 -16.54 16.87 2.16
N LYS A 59 -17.28 15.77 2.09
CA LYS A 59 -18.65 15.70 2.63
C LYS A 59 -18.70 15.33 4.12
N TYR A 60 -17.83 14.49 4.58
CA TYR A 60 -17.87 13.91 5.93
C TYR A 60 -16.61 14.21 6.75
N GLY A 61 -15.61 14.87 6.18
CA GLY A 61 -14.37 15.18 6.87
C GLY A 61 -13.49 13.94 7.15
N VAL A 62 -13.71 12.84 6.44
CA VAL A 62 -12.93 11.61 6.61
C VAL A 62 -11.69 11.64 5.71
N PRO A 63 -10.51 11.89 6.26
CA PRO A 63 -9.27 11.92 5.46
C PRO A 63 -8.95 10.56 4.87
N TRP A 64 -8.04 10.55 3.91
CA TRP A 64 -7.60 9.31 3.28
C TRP A 64 -6.08 9.26 3.10
N VAL A 65 -5.55 8.04 3.07
CA VAL A 65 -4.15 7.76 2.81
C VAL A 65 -4.02 6.56 1.88
N GLU A 66 -3.06 6.61 0.98
CA GLU A 66 -2.71 5.46 0.13
C GLU A 66 -1.68 4.60 0.88
N TYR A 67 -1.90 3.29 0.90
CA TYR A 67 -0.98 2.34 1.52
C TYR A 67 -0.46 1.31 0.52
N ASN A 68 0.69 0.74 0.82
CA ASN A 68 1.33 -0.27 0.01
C ASN A 68 1.93 -1.37 0.90
N PHE A 69 1.42 -2.57 0.77
CA PHE A 69 1.90 -3.72 1.52
C PHE A 69 2.67 -4.73 0.65
N PHE A 70 3.37 -4.24 -0.37
CA PHE A 70 4.28 -5.04 -1.17
C PHE A 70 5.74 -4.76 -0.77
N GLY A 71 6.36 -5.75 -0.14
CA GLY A 71 7.73 -5.67 0.36
C GLY A 71 7.86 -5.05 1.76
N PRO A 72 8.85 -5.49 2.55
CA PRO A 72 9.00 -5.09 3.94
C PRO A 72 9.16 -3.58 4.12
N THR A 73 9.95 -2.92 3.28
CA THR A 73 10.16 -1.47 3.37
C THR A 73 8.86 -0.68 3.19
N MET A 74 8.03 -1.09 2.22
CA MET A 74 6.77 -0.39 1.96
C MET A 74 5.70 -0.72 3.00
N ILE A 75 5.69 -1.94 3.55
CA ILE A 75 4.81 -2.32 4.66
C ILE A 75 5.11 -1.46 5.88
N GLU A 76 6.37 -1.37 6.30
CA GLU A 76 6.79 -0.55 7.44
C GLU A 76 6.38 0.91 7.26
N LYS A 77 6.68 1.49 6.08
CA LYS A 77 6.32 2.87 5.76
C LYS A 77 4.81 3.10 5.84
N SER A 78 4.02 2.19 5.26
CA SER A 78 2.57 2.33 5.22
C SER A 78 1.92 2.16 6.59
N LEU A 79 2.41 1.24 7.42
CA LEU A 79 1.88 1.08 8.77
C LEU A 79 2.15 2.33 9.62
N ARG A 80 3.35 2.92 9.52
CA ARG A 80 3.68 4.18 10.21
C ARG A 80 2.85 5.36 9.70
N GLU A 81 2.65 5.44 8.38
CA GLU A 81 1.82 6.49 7.77
C GLU A 81 0.38 6.40 8.26
N ILE A 82 -0.22 5.21 8.22
CA ILE A 82 -1.57 4.99 8.76
C ILE A 82 -1.62 5.35 10.25
N ALA A 83 -0.66 4.89 11.05
CA ALA A 83 -0.61 5.15 12.48
C ALA A 83 -0.47 6.64 12.81
N SER A 84 0.15 7.45 11.93
CA SER A 84 0.35 8.88 12.13
C SER A 84 -0.98 9.67 12.24
N HIS A 85 -2.05 9.12 11.71
CA HIS A 85 -3.41 9.67 11.79
C HIS A 85 -4.13 9.38 13.12
N PHE A 86 -3.49 8.65 14.03
CA PHE A 86 -4.07 8.20 15.30
C PHE A 86 -3.19 8.61 16.48
N ASP A 87 -3.59 8.17 17.67
CA ASP A 87 -2.88 8.45 18.91
C ASP A 87 -1.57 7.65 19.07
N ASP A 88 -0.83 7.97 20.13
CA ASP A 88 0.46 7.34 20.38
C ASP A 88 0.35 5.85 20.72
N THR A 89 -0.81 5.40 21.21
CA THR A 89 -1.07 3.97 21.45
C THR A 89 -1.05 3.20 20.12
N ILE A 90 -1.72 3.71 19.09
CA ILE A 90 -1.74 3.09 17.75
C ILE A 90 -0.35 3.16 17.12
N LYS A 91 0.39 4.27 17.29
CA LYS A 91 1.77 4.38 16.79
C LYS A 91 2.68 3.33 17.44
N ALA A 92 2.59 3.14 18.75
CA ALA A 92 3.35 2.11 19.45
C ALA A 92 2.99 0.70 18.95
N LYS A 93 1.72 0.40 18.78
CA LYS A 93 1.26 -0.88 18.24
C LYS A 93 1.69 -1.12 16.79
N ALA A 94 1.80 -0.07 15.97
CA ALA A 94 2.37 -0.18 14.63
C ALA A 94 3.82 -0.69 14.68
N GLU A 95 4.63 -0.16 15.59
CA GLU A 95 6.02 -0.64 15.75
C GLU A 95 6.08 -2.08 16.29
N GLU A 96 5.17 -2.49 17.18
CA GLU A 96 5.06 -3.88 17.63
C GLU A 96 4.72 -4.83 16.46
N VAL A 97 3.76 -4.48 15.61
CA VAL A 97 3.38 -5.25 14.42
C VAL A 97 4.54 -5.33 13.43
N ILE A 98 5.24 -4.23 13.19
CA ILE A 98 6.43 -4.19 12.34
C ILE A 98 7.50 -5.13 12.90
N ALA A 99 7.82 -5.01 14.20
CA ALA A 99 8.82 -5.85 14.85
C ALA A 99 8.48 -7.35 14.79
N LYS A 100 7.19 -7.69 14.90
CA LYS A 100 6.69 -9.06 14.80
C LYS A 100 6.91 -9.68 13.42
N TYR A 101 6.59 -8.94 12.36
CA TYR A 101 6.58 -9.49 10.99
C TYR A 101 7.88 -9.26 10.22
N LYS A 102 8.66 -8.24 10.57
CA LYS A 102 9.92 -7.92 9.89
C LYS A 102 10.90 -9.09 9.79
N PRO A 103 11.16 -9.89 10.85
CA PRO A 103 12.08 -11.01 10.74
C PRO A 103 11.63 -12.07 9.73
N LEU A 104 10.32 -12.31 9.65
CA LEU A 104 9.75 -13.28 8.70
C LEU A 104 9.92 -12.82 7.24
N MET A 105 9.64 -11.54 6.98
CA MET A 105 9.83 -10.93 5.67
C MET A 105 11.31 -10.87 5.30
N GLN A 106 12.17 -10.49 6.26
CA GLN A 106 13.61 -10.41 6.04
C GLN A 106 14.22 -11.78 5.70
N ALA A 107 13.78 -12.84 6.35
CA ALA A 107 14.23 -14.19 6.03
C ALA A 107 13.94 -14.59 4.57
N VAL A 108 12.80 -14.15 4.02
CA VAL A 108 12.48 -14.36 2.60
C VAL A 108 13.40 -13.52 1.71
N ILE A 109 13.62 -12.25 2.05
CA ILE A 109 14.54 -11.37 1.31
C ILE A 109 15.95 -11.98 1.31
N ASP A 110 16.47 -12.35 2.47
CA ASP A 110 17.84 -12.90 2.63
C ASP A 110 18.03 -14.19 1.82
N LYS A 111 16.99 -15.01 1.72
CA LYS A 111 17.01 -16.23 0.92
C LYS A 111 17.13 -15.97 -0.58
N TYR A 112 16.44 -14.96 -1.11
CA TYR A 112 16.33 -14.75 -2.56
C TYR A 112 17.23 -13.64 -3.08
N LYS A 113 17.56 -12.63 -2.28
CA LYS A 113 18.39 -11.49 -2.65
C LYS A 113 19.73 -11.88 -3.27
N PRO A 114 20.51 -12.88 -2.75
CA PRO A 114 21.78 -13.26 -3.36
C PRO A 114 21.68 -13.71 -4.82
N ARG A 115 20.51 -14.22 -5.21
CA ARG A 115 20.25 -14.70 -6.59
C ARG A 115 19.69 -13.60 -7.50
N LEU A 116 19.14 -12.53 -6.93
CA LEU A 116 18.39 -11.49 -7.62
C LEU A 116 19.13 -10.15 -7.65
N GLN A 117 20.04 -9.92 -6.71
CA GLN A 117 20.78 -8.67 -6.58
C GLN A 117 21.46 -8.25 -7.88
N GLY A 118 21.28 -7.00 -8.27
CA GLY A 118 21.83 -6.41 -9.48
C GLY A 118 21.14 -6.84 -10.78
N LYS A 119 20.14 -7.71 -10.73
CA LYS A 119 19.33 -8.04 -11.90
C LYS A 119 18.43 -6.86 -12.24
N LYS A 120 18.37 -6.52 -13.53
CA LYS A 120 17.50 -5.49 -14.05
C LYS A 120 16.10 -6.03 -14.31
N VAL A 121 15.09 -5.26 -13.96
CA VAL A 121 13.69 -5.61 -14.20
C VAL A 121 12.96 -4.45 -14.86
N MET A 122 12.15 -4.76 -15.85
CA MET A 122 11.18 -3.84 -16.44
C MET A 122 9.78 -4.32 -16.04
N LEU A 123 8.98 -3.39 -15.52
CA LEU A 123 7.61 -3.65 -15.09
C LEU A 123 6.64 -3.14 -16.15
N TYR A 124 5.88 -4.04 -16.75
CA TYR A 124 4.80 -3.67 -17.65
C TYR A 124 3.50 -4.28 -17.12
N VAL A 125 2.66 -3.43 -16.54
CA VAL A 125 1.43 -3.85 -15.86
C VAL A 125 0.29 -2.88 -16.11
N GLY A 126 -0.94 -3.38 -16.10
CA GLY A 126 -2.12 -2.53 -16.20
C GLY A 126 -2.26 -1.57 -15.01
N GLY A 127 -2.74 -0.40 -15.28
CA GLY A 127 -3.22 0.63 -14.36
C GLY A 127 -2.30 1.09 -13.23
N LEU A 128 -2.20 0.37 -12.14
CA LEU A 128 -1.70 0.97 -10.89
C LEU A 128 -0.53 0.28 -10.19
N ARG A 129 -0.26 -0.93 -10.56
CA ARG A 129 0.66 -1.76 -9.78
C ARG A 129 2.15 -1.48 -9.96
N PRO A 130 2.67 -0.78 -11.00
CA PRO A 130 4.10 -0.55 -11.08
C PRO A 130 4.67 0.09 -9.84
N ARG A 131 4.15 1.24 -9.43
CA ARG A 131 4.69 1.95 -8.26
C ARG A 131 4.56 1.18 -6.94
N HIS A 132 3.55 0.29 -6.83
CA HIS A 132 3.35 -0.51 -5.63
C HIS A 132 4.38 -1.64 -5.52
N VAL A 133 4.80 -2.24 -6.63
CA VAL A 133 5.71 -3.39 -6.59
C VAL A 133 7.19 -3.00 -6.74
N ILE A 134 7.51 -1.77 -7.17
CA ILE A 134 8.89 -1.30 -7.30
C ILE A 134 9.68 -1.55 -6.01
N GLY A 135 9.16 -1.11 -4.86
CA GLY A 135 9.83 -1.29 -3.58
C GLY A 135 10.12 -2.75 -3.22
N ALA A 136 9.23 -3.68 -3.59
CA ALA A 136 9.46 -5.10 -3.34
C ALA A 136 10.61 -5.68 -4.19
N TYR A 137 10.77 -5.23 -5.43
CA TYR A 137 11.93 -5.60 -6.25
C TYR A 137 13.22 -4.98 -5.72
N GLU A 138 13.18 -3.75 -5.25
CA GLU A 138 14.33 -3.06 -4.64
C GLU A 138 14.75 -3.73 -3.32
N ASP A 139 13.81 -4.17 -2.48
CA ASP A 139 14.10 -4.97 -1.28
C ASP A 139 14.88 -6.25 -1.63
N LEU A 140 14.57 -6.87 -2.76
CA LEU A 140 15.27 -8.03 -3.30
C LEU A 140 16.62 -7.67 -3.97
N GLY A 141 17.01 -6.40 -3.97
CA GLY A 141 18.27 -5.93 -4.55
C GLY A 141 18.27 -5.85 -6.08
N MET A 142 17.09 -5.86 -6.71
CA MET A 142 16.95 -5.71 -8.15
C MET A 142 16.89 -4.22 -8.54
N ASP A 143 17.33 -3.91 -9.75
CA ASP A 143 17.24 -2.57 -10.34
C ASP A 143 16.00 -2.48 -11.22
N VAL A 144 15.01 -1.68 -10.83
CA VAL A 144 13.85 -1.38 -11.68
C VAL A 144 14.29 -0.33 -12.69
N VAL A 145 14.52 -0.75 -13.94
CA VAL A 145 15.07 0.09 -15.02
C VAL A 145 14.00 0.71 -15.91
N GLY A 146 12.75 0.32 -15.75
CA GLY A 146 11.65 0.91 -16.49
C GLY A 146 10.30 0.40 -16.00
N THR A 147 9.28 1.22 -16.22
CA THR A 147 7.89 0.82 -16.02
C THR A 147 7.03 1.31 -17.18
N GLY A 148 6.07 0.50 -17.58
CA GLY A 148 5.06 0.86 -18.55
C GLY A 148 3.66 0.57 -18.02
N TYR A 149 2.69 1.34 -18.48
CA TYR A 149 1.28 1.20 -18.15
C TYR A 149 0.48 0.85 -19.38
N GLU A 150 -0.40 -0.13 -19.27
CA GLU A 150 -1.37 -0.42 -20.31
C GLU A 150 -2.51 0.62 -20.32
N PHE A 151 -2.93 1.04 -19.11
CA PHE A 151 -4.01 2.02 -18.90
C PHE A 151 -3.55 3.08 -17.89
N GLY A 152 -2.56 3.91 -18.26
CA GLY A 152 -2.07 4.99 -17.41
C GLY A 152 -2.74 6.31 -17.70
N HIS A 153 -3.04 7.09 -16.65
CA HIS A 153 -3.34 8.50 -16.76
C HIS A 153 -2.09 9.32 -16.45
N ASN A 154 -2.06 10.58 -16.83
CA ASN A 154 -0.89 11.44 -16.63
C ASN A 154 -0.43 11.50 -15.16
N ASP A 155 -1.35 11.50 -14.21
CA ASP A 155 -1.05 11.51 -12.79
C ASP A 155 -0.47 10.17 -12.28
N ASP A 156 -0.74 9.05 -12.93
CA ASP A 156 -0.11 7.76 -12.60
C ASP A 156 1.37 7.79 -12.95
N TYR A 157 1.74 8.35 -14.10
CA TYR A 157 3.13 8.55 -14.50
C TYR A 157 3.84 9.49 -13.52
N GLN A 158 3.27 10.65 -13.21
CA GLN A 158 3.82 11.61 -12.26
C GLN A 158 4.06 11.00 -10.87
N ARG A 159 3.11 10.22 -10.37
CA ARG A 159 3.23 9.53 -9.08
C ARG A 159 4.30 8.44 -9.08
N THR A 160 4.57 7.83 -10.23
CA THR A 160 5.57 6.77 -10.37
C THR A 160 6.99 7.32 -10.44
N THR A 161 7.19 8.54 -10.97
CA THR A 161 8.53 9.16 -11.08
C THR A 161 9.26 9.27 -9.75
N HIS A 162 8.55 9.37 -8.64
CA HIS A 162 9.13 9.42 -7.30
C HIS A 162 9.76 8.10 -6.84
N TYR A 163 9.42 7.00 -7.50
CA TYR A 163 9.91 5.67 -7.16
C TYR A 163 10.98 5.14 -8.12
N ILE A 164 11.20 5.79 -9.24
CA ILE A 164 12.16 5.35 -10.25
C ILE A 164 13.38 6.24 -10.20
N LYS A 165 14.57 5.64 -10.12
CA LYS A 165 15.82 6.35 -10.34
C LYS A 165 15.80 6.92 -11.77
N ALA A 166 15.82 8.21 -11.87
CA ALA A 166 15.58 9.18 -12.94
C ALA A 166 15.86 8.86 -14.42
N SER A 167 16.12 7.65 -14.86
CA SER A 167 16.62 7.43 -16.22
C SER A 167 15.69 6.70 -17.19
N THR A 168 14.53 6.22 -16.75
CA THR A 168 13.80 5.29 -17.63
C THR A 168 12.26 5.33 -17.46
N LEU A 169 11.66 6.44 -17.79
CA LEU A 169 10.24 6.46 -18.18
C LEU A 169 10.19 6.32 -19.71
N ILE A 170 9.63 5.22 -20.17
CA ILE A 170 9.27 5.01 -21.57
C ILE A 170 7.79 5.27 -21.71
#